data_4608b1066709f42f3b9f540346f8ce12
#
_entry.id   4608b1066709f42f3b9f540346f8ce12
#
_cell.length_a   1.000
_cell.length_b   1.000
_cell.length_c   1.000
_cell.angle_alpha   90.00
_cell.angle_beta   90.00
_cell.angle_gamma   90.00
#
_symmetry.space_group_name_H-M   'P 1'
#
loop_
_entity.id
_entity.type
_entity.pdbx_description
1 polymer ?
#
loop_
_entity_poly.entity_id
_entity_poly.type
_entity_poly.pdbx_seq_one_letter_code
_entity_poly.pdbx_strand_id
1 'polypeptide(L)'
;MKYNKKQHTKFSCRSRYFFLALALAMASVDVSAQKISLGSCITRDGGQFKGEMVSGKPQGKGTTIYKNGDTYEGSYMKGKREGYGVYTFSDGEKYEGQWMQDQQHGTGTYYFQNNNKYVGLWFRDYQHGHGVMFYYNGDKYDGDWYKDKRQGRGVYTYANGAQYKGQWMNDMKNGNGFFNWGDGTTYDGHWLDNQRSGKGTFKYADGDM
;
A
#
# COMPACT_ATOMS: atom_id res chain seq x y z
N MET A 1 28.20 -32.01 -8.36
CA MET A 1 27.64 -30.88 -7.57
C MET A 1 27.41 -31.36 -6.15
N LYS A 2 28.09 -30.79 -5.16
CA LYS A 2 28.16 -31.30 -3.80
C LYS A 2 27.06 -30.70 -2.93
N TYR A 3 26.18 -31.54 -2.39
CA TYR A 3 25.23 -31.20 -1.33
C TYR A 3 25.96 -31.19 0.02
N ASN A 4 25.86 -30.07 0.75
CA ASN A 4 26.38 -29.97 2.10
C ASN A 4 25.22 -30.09 3.10
N LYS A 5 25.18 -31.23 3.81
CA LYS A 5 24.32 -31.50 4.98
C LYS A 5 24.88 -30.70 6.17
N LYS A 6 24.09 -29.80 6.77
CA LYS A 6 24.35 -29.30 8.14
C LYS A 6 23.59 -30.12 9.15
N GLN A 7 24.37 -30.64 10.11
CA GLN A 7 23.97 -31.51 11.24
C GLN A 7 23.15 -30.74 12.27
N HIS A 8 22.08 -31.37 12.74
CA HIS A 8 21.35 -30.97 13.94
C HIS A 8 22.07 -31.41 15.19
N THR A 9 22.51 -30.50 16.03
CA THR A 9 22.94 -30.77 17.41
C THR A 9 21.77 -30.59 18.36
N LYS A 10 21.35 -31.67 18.98
CA LYS A 10 20.39 -31.70 20.09
C LYS A 10 21.05 -31.17 21.36
N PHE A 11 20.49 -30.12 21.95
CA PHE A 11 20.82 -29.72 23.32
C PHE A 11 19.79 -30.26 24.29
N SER A 12 20.29 -31.10 25.21
CA SER A 12 19.57 -31.69 26.33
C SER A 12 19.39 -30.65 27.44
N CYS A 13 18.16 -30.45 27.89
CA CYS A 13 17.79 -29.58 29.01
C CYS A 13 18.04 -30.38 30.32
N ARG A 14 19.00 -29.98 31.15
CA ARG A 14 19.09 -30.35 32.56
C ARG A 14 18.75 -29.15 33.42
N SER A 15 17.60 -29.24 34.07
CA SER A 15 17.13 -28.38 35.14
C SER A 15 18.09 -28.39 36.33
N ARG A 16 18.57 -27.23 36.75
CA ARG A 16 19.08 -26.96 38.10
C ARG A 16 18.52 -25.62 38.56
N TYR A 17 17.60 -25.68 39.52
CA TYR A 17 17.11 -24.53 40.25
C TYR A 17 18.25 -23.92 41.08
N PHE A 18 18.70 -22.74 40.70
CA PHE A 18 19.44 -21.82 41.56
C PHE A 18 18.56 -20.64 41.87
N PHE A 19 18.10 -20.54 43.11
CA PHE A 19 17.50 -19.32 43.62
C PHE A 19 18.61 -18.27 43.74
N LEU A 20 18.69 -17.35 42.78
CA LEU A 20 19.46 -16.11 42.95
C LEU A 20 18.45 -15.01 43.20
N ALA A 21 18.41 -14.48 44.42
CA ALA A 21 17.68 -13.28 44.73
C ALA A 21 18.33 -12.12 43.97
N LEU A 22 17.73 -11.75 42.83
CA LEU A 22 18.13 -10.56 42.07
C LEU A 22 17.43 -9.36 42.69
N ALA A 23 18.19 -8.56 43.46
CA ALA A 23 17.75 -7.24 43.88
C ALA A 23 17.54 -6.42 42.59
N LEU A 24 16.27 -6.21 42.20
CA LEU A 24 15.93 -5.23 41.15
C LEU A 24 16.24 -3.84 41.70
N ALA A 25 17.41 -3.30 41.36
CA ALA A 25 17.63 -1.87 41.36
C ALA A 25 16.67 -1.29 40.29
N MET A 26 15.54 -0.75 40.73
CA MET A 26 14.70 0.11 39.88
C MET A 26 15.51 1.37 39.60
N ALA A 27 16.28 1.35 38.51
CA ALA A 27 16.75 2.57 37.90
C ALA A 27 15.48 3.27 37.39
N SER A 28 15.08 4.33 38.07
CA SER A 28 14.11 5.27 37.57
C SER A 28 14.66 5.81 36.24
N VAL A 29 14.18 5.29 35.12
CA VAL A 29 14.42 5.93 33.82
C VAL A 29 13.62 7.23 33.89
N ASP A 30 14.30 8.32 34.20
CA ASP A 30 13.79 9.66 33.98
C ASP A 30 13.52 9.78 32.47
N VAL A 31 12.28 9.43 32.06
CA VAL A 31 11.76 9.84 30.78
C VAL A 31 11.54 11.34 30.87
N SER A 32 12.62 12.11 30.75
CA SER A 32 12.49 13.54 30.54
C SER A 32 11.69 13.69 29.24
N ALA A 33 10.46 14.16 29.38
CA ALA A 33 9.61 14.45 28.22
C ALA A 33 10.37 15.43 27.33
N GLN A 34 10.85 14.93 26.17
CA GLN A 34 11.60 15.76 25.23
C GLN A 34 10.72 16.94 24.82
N LYS A 35 11.20 18.15 25.10
CA LYS A 35 10.44 19.39 24.87
C LYS A 35 10.20 19.56 23.36
N ILE A 36 8.93 19.50 22.96
CA ILE A 36 8.50 19.86 21.61
C ILE A 36 8.61 21.39 21.49
N SER A 37 9.21 21.86 20.40
CA SER A 37 9.29 23.27 20.05
C SER A 37 8.85 23.48 18.61
N LEU A 38 8.32 24.65 18.30
CA LEU A 38 8.10 25.04 16.90
C LEU A 38 9.42 25.55 16.32
N GLY A 39 9.71 25.15 15.08
CA GLY A 39 10.93 25.53 14.40
C GLY A 39 10.91 25.26 12.91
N SER A 40 12.06 25.47 12.28
CA SER A 40 12.28 25.19 10.87
C SER A 40 13.67 24.59 10.64
N CYS A 41 13.80 23.75 9.63
CA CYS A 41 15.07 23.18 9.20
C CYS A 41 15.00 22.76 7.72
N ILE A 42 16.15 22.40 7.17
CA ILE A 42 16.22 21.69 5.88
C ILE A 42 16.15 20.19 6.18
N THR A 43 15.21 19.51 5.56
CA THR A 43 15.06 18.05 5.68
C THR A 43 16.19 17.33 4.91
N ARG A 44 16.33 16.03 5.15
CA ARG A 44 17.37 15.21 4.52
C ARG A 44 17.28 15.22 2.98
N ASP A 45 16.06 15.29 2.44
CA ASP A 45 15.74 15.36 1.00
C ASP A 45 15.70 16.78 0.45
N GLY A 46 16.16 17.77 1.24
CA GLY A 46 16.39 19.16 0.82
C GLY A 46 15.16 20.06 0.89
N GLY A 47 14.05 19.59 1.48
CA GLY A 47 12.85 20.38 1.68
C GLY A 47 12.97 21.36 2.85
N GLN A 48 12.27 22.49 2.74
CA GLN A 48 12.16 23.49 3.81
C GLN A 48 11.02 23.10 4.74
N PHE A 49 11.36 22.57 5.91
CA PHE A 49 10.41 22.17 6.94
C PHE A 49 10.07 23.33 7.87
N LYS A 50 8.80 23.40 8.29
CA LYS A 50 8.31 24.24 9.36
C LYS A 50 7.26 23.47 10.18
N GLY A 51 7.45 23.38 11.49
CA GLY A 51 6.52 22.63 12.34
C GLY A 51 7.10 22.26 13.70
N GLU A 52 6.59 21.20 14.26
CA GLU A 52 7.01 20.66 15.55
C GLU A 52 8.35 19.94 15.44
N MET A 53 9.23 20.19 16.38
CA MET A 53 10.59 19.66 16.41
C MET A 53 10.98 19.15 17.79
N VAL A 54 11.82 18.12 17.80
CA VAL A 54 12.50 17.62 19.00
C VAL A 54 13.98 17.44 18.65
N SER A 55 14.85 18.03 19.49
CA SER A 55 16.30 17.95 19.33
C SER A 55 16.76 18.30 17.89
N GLY A 56 16.18 19.37 17.31
CA GLY A 56 16.53 19.87 16.00
C GLY A 56 16.02 19.05 14.80
N LYS A 57 15.13 18.08 15.04
CA LYS A 57 14.55 17.23 13.99
C LYS A 57 13.03 17.37 13.95
N PRO A 58 12.40 17.30 12.74
CA PRO A 58 10.95 17.19 12.60
C PRO A 58 10.38 16.05 13.47
N GLN A 59 9.39 16.39 14.28
CA GLN A 59 8.73 15.46 15.18
C GLN A 59 7.32 15.99 15.48
N GLY A 60 6.27 15.21 15.20
CA GLY A 60 4.89 15.67 15.30
C GLY A 60 4.39 16.29 14.00
N LYS A 61 3.65 17.39 14.04
CA LYS A 61 3.03 18.01 12.87
C LYS A 61 3.92 19.06 12.21
N GLY A 62 3.89 19.09 10.87
CA GLY A 62 4.62 20.10 10.12
C GLY A 62 4.36 20.07 8.62
N THR A 63 4.88 21.09 7.96
CA THR A 63 4.80 21.26 6.50
C THR A 63 6.22 21.32 5.94
N THR A 64 6.43 20.67 4.79
CA THR A 64 7.67 20.77 4.02
C THR A 64 7.35 21.27 2.62
N ILE A 65 8.15 22.24 2.14
CA ILE A 65 8.12 22.72 0.76
C ILE A 65 9.42 22.31 0.10
N TYR A 66 9.34 21.57 -1.00
CA TYR A 66 10.49 21.09 -1.76
C TYR A 66 10.89 22.06 -2.88
N LYS A 67 12.12 21.96 -3.34
CA LYS A 67 12.66 22.85 -4.39
C LYS A 67 11.95 22.73 -5.74
N ASN A 68 11.39 21.55 -6.02
CA ASN A 68 10.62 21.29 -7.25
C ASN A 68 9.16 21.77 -7.17
N GLY A 69 8.76 22.39 -6.07
CA GLY A 69 7.40 22.88 -5.86
C GLY A 69 6.46 21.88 -5.17
N ASP A 70 6.89 20.65 -4.92
CA ASP A 70 6.10 19.70 -4.15
C ASP A 70 5.91 20.19 -2.71
N THR A 71 4.84 19.74 -2.06
CA THR A 71 4.59 20.04 -0.65
C THR A 71 4.19 18.77 0.11
N TYR A 72 4.55 18.73 1.37
CA TYR A 72 4.02 17.73 2.29
C TYR A 72 3.48 18.43 3.54
N GLU A 73 2.29 18.03 3.98
CA GLU A 73 1.69 18.43 5.23
C GLU A 73 1.27 17.19 6.01
N GLY A 74 1.82 16.99 7.21
CA GLY A 74 1.51 15.77 7.95
C GLY A 74 2.37 15.55 9.18
N SER A 75 2.40 14.30 9.59
CA SER A 75 3.13 13.84 10.77
C SER A 75 4.57 13.45 10.43
N TYR A 76 5.45 13.70 11.39
CA TYR A 76 6.86 13.36 11.34
C TYR A 76 7.30 12.59 12.59
N MET A 77 8.24 11.68 12.41
CA MET A 77 8.93 11.01 13.49
C MET A 77 10.42 10.94 13.19
N LYS A 78 11.25 11.49 14.09
CA LYS A 78 12.72 11.48 13.98
C LYS A 78 13.23 12.01 12.63
N GLY A 79 12.56 13.04 12.09
CA GLY A 79 12.93 13.69 10.82
C GLY A 79 12.39 13.04 9.56
N LYS A 80 11.54 12.02 9.66
CA LYS A 80 10.92 11.34 8.53
C LYS A 80 9.41 11.50 8.54
N ARG A 81 8.79 11.49 7.38
CA ARG A 81 7.33 11.41 7.26
C ARG A 81 6.86 10.08 7.85
N GLU A 82 5.91 10.16 8.77
CA GLU A 82 5.42 9.02 9.54
C GLU A 82 3.98 9.29 9.97
N GLY A 83 3.09 8.29 9.96
CA GLY A 83 1.68 8.48 10.28
C GLY A 83 0.91 9.11 9.12
N TYR A 84 -0.11 9.92 9.40
CA TYR A 84 -0.95 10.52 8.34
C TYR A 84 -0.37 11.82 7.78
N GLY A 85 -0.43 11.97 6.45
CA GLY A 85 -0.02 13.18 5.76
C GLY A 85 -0.51 13.26 4.33
N VAL A 86 -0.45 14.47 3.79
CA VAL A 86 -0.80 14.81 2.41
C VAL A 86 0.45 15.27 1.67
N TYR A 87 0.76 14.62 0.57
CA TYR A 87 1.80 15.04 -0.35
C TYR A 87 1.14 15.54 -1.64
N THR A 88 1.44 16.78 -2.00
CA THR A 88 0.97 17.38 -3.25
C THR A 88 2.18 17.58 -4.17
N PHE A 89 2.15 16.95 -5.32
CA PHE A 89 3.15 17.09 -6.36
C PHE A 89 2.96 18.41 -7.11
N SER A 90 4.02 18.95 -7.65
CA SER A 90 4.00 20.22 -8.40
C SER A 90 3.19 20.17 -9.69
N ASP A 91 2.95 18.97 -10.23
CA ASP A 91 2.10 18.72 -11.40
C ASP A 91 0.61 18.58 -11.06
N GLY A 92 0.25 18.69 -9.77
CA GLY A 92 -1.12 18.60 -9.27
C GLY A 92 -1.57 17.21 -8.81
N GLU A 93 -0.77 16.18 -8.98
CA GLU A 93 -1.06 14.89 -8.36
C GLU A 93 -1.03 15.01 -6.83
N LYS A 94 -1.71 14.11 -6.14
CA LYS A 94 -1.79 14.15 -4.67
C LYS A 94 -1.88 12.75 -4.08
N TYR A 95 -1.11 12.51 -3.03
CA TYR A 95 -1.30 11.37 -2.14
C TYR A 95 -1.79 11.87 -0.77
N GLU A 96 -2.80 11.21 -0.24
CA GLU A 96 -3.38 11.48 1.07
C GLU A 96 -3.55 10.16 1.81
N GLY A 97 -2.76 9.94 2.87
CA GLY A 97 -2.75 8.64 3.53
C GLY A 97 -1.66 8.47 4.57
N GLN A 98 -1.41 7.21 4.88
CA GLN A 98 -0.41 6.81 5.85
C GLN A 98 0.99 6.78 5.24
N TRP A 99 1.96 7.16 6.05
CA TRP A 99 3.39 7.19 5.74
C TRP A 99 4.16 6.37 6.75
N MET A 100 5.19 5.69 6.30
CA MET A 100 6.14 4.98 7.15
C MET A 100 7.55 5.15 6.60
N GLN A 101 8.44 5.77 7.38
CA GLN A 101 9.84 5.97 7.04
C GLN A 101 10.04 6.67 5.67
N ASP A 102 9.29 7.77 5.41
CA ASP A 102 9.25 8.55 4.16
C ASP A 102 8.56 7.87 2.97
N GLN A 103 7.98 6.69 3.14
CA GLN A 103 7.29 5.95 2.09
C GLN A 103 5.76 5.94 2.31
N GLN A 104 4.99 5.98 1.23
CA GLN A 104 3.55 5.71 1.25
C GLN A 104 3.32 4.30 1.78
N HIS A 105 2.42 4.17 2.76
CA HIS A 105 2.20 2.89 3.44
C HIS A 105 0.77 2.80 3.97
N GLY A 106 0.32 1.58 4.38
CA GLY A 106 -1.00 1.40 4.98
C GLY A 106 -2.12 1.84 4.05
N THR A 107 -3.10 2.58 4.56
CA THR A 107 -4.24 3.07 3.76
C THR A 107 -3.97 4.47 3.19
N GLY A 108 -4.36 4.67 1.94
CA GLY A 108 -4.20 5.99 1.30
C GLY A 108 -5.01 6.13 0.01
N THR A 109 -5.18 7.38 -0.38
CA THR A 109 -5.80 7.80 -1.65
C THR A 109 -4.77 8.52 -2.51
N TYR A 110 -4.67 8.13 -3.76
CA TYR A 110 -3.86 8.83 -4.76
C TYR A 110 -4.76 9.42 -5.84
N TYR A 111 -4.58 10.69 -6.12
CA TYR A 111 -5.26 11.45 -7.17
C TYR A 111 -4.26 11.69 -8.30
N PHE A 112 -4.48 11.08 -9.44
CA PHE A 112 -3.64 11.20 -10.62
C PHE A 112 -3.99 12.44 -11.46
N GLN A 113 -3.03 12.97 -12.18
CA GLN A 113 -3.22 14.13 -13.07
C GLN A 113 -4.33 13.90 -14.13
N ASN A 114 -4.49 12.67 -14.60
CA ASN A 114 -5.52 12.27 -15.56
C ASN A 114 -6.91 12.05 -14.95
N ASN A 115 -7.18 12.55 -13.74
CA ASN A 115 -8.43 12.39 -12.98
C ASN A 115 -8.75 10.93 -12.57
N ASN A 116 -7.81 10.00 -12.70
CA ASN A 116 -7.96 8.73 -12.04
C ASN A 116 -7.79 8.89 -10.52
N LYS A 117 -8.36 7.96 -9.75
CA LYS A 117 -8.23 7.95 -8.30
C LYS A 117 -8.06 6.52 -7.80
N TYR A 118 -7.01 6.26 -7.06
CA TYR A 118 -6.83 5.01 -6.34
C TYR A 118 -7.15 5.19 -4.86
N VAL A 119 -7.88 4.27 -4.26
CA VAL A 119 -8.18 4.22 -2.83
C VAL A 119 -7.88 2.79 -2.35
N GLY A 120 -6.90 2.62 -1.50
CA GLY A 120 -6.54 1.27 -1.10
C GLY A 120 -5.30 1.17 -0.20
N LEU A 121 -4.74 -0.02 -0.18
CA LEU A 121 -3.53 -0.32 0.56
C LEU A 121 -2.28 0.04 -0.23
N TRP A 122 -1.28 0.50 0.49
CA TRP A 122 0.04 0.89 0.00
C TRP A 122 1.13 0.15 0.76
N PHE A 123 2.16 -0.25 0.07
CA PHE A 123 3.33 -0.85 0.67
C PHE A 123 4.60 -0.35 -0.02
N ARG A 124 5.37 0.50 0.70
CA ARG A 124 6.64 1.06 0.22
C ARG A 124 6.51 1.73 -1.14
N ASP A 125 5.61 2.72 -1.21
CA ASP A 125 5.29 3.53 -2.39
C ASP A 125 4.54 2.79 -3.53
N TYR A 126 4.21 1.51 -3.36
CA TYR A 126 3.44 0.74 -4.33
C TYR A 126 1.98 0.54 -3.89
N GLN A 127 1.04 0.59 -4.84
CA GLN A 127 -0.29 0.02 -4.66
C GLN A 127 -0.15 -1.48 -4.37
N HIS A 128 -0.76 -1.94 -3.29
CA HIS A 128 -0.56 -3.31 -2.81
C HIS A 128 -1.78 -3.79 -2.02
N GLY A 129 -2.01 -5.13 -1.98
CA GLY A 129 -3.17 -5.68 -1.28
C GLY A 129 -4.47 -5.24 -1.94
N HIS A 130 -5.52 -4.99 -1.15
CA HIS A 130 -6.82 -4.61 -1.69
C HIS A 130 -6.92 -3.11 -1.98
N GLY A 131 -7.50 -2.75 -3.14
CA GLY A 131 -7.71 -1.35 -3.52
C GLY A 131 -8.69 -1.18 -4.68
N VAL A 132 -9.21 0.05 -4.77
CA VAL A 132 -10.17 0.47 -5.79
C VAL A 132 -9.56 1.56 -6.66
N MET A 133 -9.51 1.31 -7.96
CA MET A 133 -9.17 2.31 -8.97
C MET A 133 -10.44 2.83 -9.63
N PHE A 134 -10.63 4.13 -9.60
CA PHE A 134 -11.65 4.84 -10.36
C PHE A 134 -10.96 5.50 -11.55
N TYR A 135 -11.38 5.14 -12.75
CA TYR A 135 -10.83 5.69 -13.99
C TYR A 135 -11.65 6.89 -14.46
N TYR A 136 -11.00 7.85 -15.11
CA TYR A 136 -11.64 9.08 -15.62
C TYR A 136 -12.76 8.82 -16.62
N ASN A 137 -12.71 7.66 -17.31
CA ASN A 137 -13.72 7.25 -18.29
C ASN A 137 -14.98 6.61 -17.66
N GLY A 138 -15.03 6.56 -16.29
CA GLY A 138 -16.13 5.96 -15.55
C GLY A 138 -15.95 4.47 -15.23
N ASP A 139 -14.91 3.83 -15.72
CA ASP A 139 -14.58 2.46 -15.33
C ASP A 139 -14.14 2.38 -13.86
N LYS A 140 -14.28 1.22 -13.27
CA LYS A 140 -13.82 0.94 -11.90
C LYS A 140 -13.18 -0.44 -11.83
N TYR A 141 -12.04 -0.53 -11.15
CA TYR A 141 -11.50 -1.82 -10.71
C TYR A 141 -11.53 -1.90 -9.19
N ASP A 142 -11.99 -3.02 -8.65
CA ASP A 142 -12.09 -3.29 -7.22
C ASP A 142 -11.52 -4.67 -6.95
N GLY A 143 -10.34 -4.76 -6.35
CA GLY A 143 -9.64 -6.03 -6.21
C GLY A 143 -8.22 -5.93 -5.69
N ASP A 144 -7.47 -7.01 -5.91
CA ASP A 144 -6.12 -7.18 -5.40
C ASP A 144 -5.06 -6.53 -6.31
N TRP A 145 -4.05 -5.95 -5.67
CA TRP A 145 -2.92 -5.26 -6.28
C TRP A 145 -1.60 -5.82 -5.77
N TYR A 146 -0.62 -5.89 -6.64
CA TYR A 146 0.75 -6.23 -6.30
C TYR A 146 1.72 -5.36 -7.10
N LYS A 147 2.42 -4.45 -6.40
CA LYS A 147 3.39 -3.51 -7.00
C LYS A 147 2.82 -2.79 -8.21
N ASP A 148 1.75 -2.01 -7.99
CA ASP A 148 1.03 -1.18 -8.95
C ASP A 148 0.28 -1.94 -10.06
N LYS A 149 0.24 -3.27 -10.00
CA LYS A 149 -0.44 -4.12 -10.97
C LYS A 149 -1.64 -4.82 -10.36
N ARG A 150 -2.73 -4.92 -11.12
CA ARG A 150 -3.85 -5.78 -10.76
C ARG A 150 -3.39 -7.23 -10.75
N GLN A 151 -3.60 -7.88 -9.63
CA GLN A 151 -3.11 -9.23 -9.36
C GLN A 151 -4.11 -9.95 -8.46
N GLY A 152 -4.23 -11.28 -8.54
CA GLY A 152 -5.15 -12.02 -7.67
C GLY A 152 -6.60 -11.92 -8.13
N ARG A 153 -7.55 -11.58 -7.26
CA ARG A 153 -8.98 -11.50 -7.58
C ARG A 153 -9.45 -10.05 -7.67
N GLY A 154 -10.36 -9.78 -8.59
CA GLY A 154 -10.96 -8.46 -8.71
C GLY A 154 -12.16 -8.40 -9.63
N VAL A 155 -12.90 -7.31 -9.49
CA VAL A 155 -14.03 -6.95 -10.32
C VAL A 155 -13.69 -5.70 -11.11
N TYR A 156 -13.78 -5.78 -12.42
CA TYR A 156 -13.70 -4.63 -13.30
C TYR A 156 -15.10 -4.30 -13.80
N THR A 157 -15.57 -3.10 -13.48
CA THR A 157 -16.85 -2.57 -13.95
C THR A 157 -16.56 -1.52 -15.01
N TYR A 158 -17.08 -1.73 -16.21
CA TYR A 158 -16.98 -0.78 -17.31
C TYR A 158 -18.03 0.31 -17.16
N ALA A 159 -17.78 1.48 -17.72
CA ALA A 159 -18.72 2.62 -17.69
C ALA A 159 -20.09 2.31 -18.30
N ASN A 160 -20.14 1.38 -19.25
CA ASN A 160 -21.39 0.90 -19.87
C ASN A 160 -22.15 -0.15 -19.04
N GLY A 161 -21.68 -0.46 -17.81
CA GLY A 161 -22.31 -1.43 -16.91
C GLY A 161 -21.84 -2.89 -17.08
N ALA A 162 -21.08 -3.21 -18.12
CA ALA A 162 -20.48 -4.54 -18.25
C ALA A 162 -19.52 -4.82 -17.08
N GLN A 163 -19.34 -6.09 -16.72
CA GLN A 163 -18.45 -6.47 -15.62
C GLN A 163 -17.62 -7.71 -15.95
N TYR A 164 -16.36 -7.67 -15.52
CA TYR A 164 -15.55 -8.86 -15.36
C TYR A 164 -15.30 -9.13 -13.88
N LYS A 165 -15.57 -10.33 -13.41
CA LYS A 165 -15.26 -10.81 -12.07
C LYS A 165 -14.39 -12.05 -12.17
N GLY A 166 -13.15 -11.98 -11.77
CA GLY A 166 -12.25 -13.12 -11.95
C GLY A 166 -10.84 -12.87 -11.47
N GLN A 167 -9.94 -13.71 -11.99
CA GLN A 167 -8.52 -13.67 -11.67
C GLN A 167 -7.77 -12.73 -12.61
N TRP A 168 -6.75 -12.09 -12.03
CA TRP A 168 -5.88 -11.13 -12.69
C TRP A 168 -4.42 -11.50 -12.49
N MET A 169 -3.61 -11.29 -13.48
CA MET A 169 -2.17 -11.42 -13.42
C MET A 169 -1.51 -10.33 -14.27
N ASN A 170 -0.67 -9.49 -13.66
CA ASN A 170 0.04 -8.41 -14.36
C ASN A 170 -0.89 -7.52 -15.21
N ASP A 171 -2.00 -7.03 -14.63
CA ASP A 171 -3.02 -6.19 -15.29
C ASP A 171 -3.89 -6.89 -16.34
N MET A 172 -3.70 -8.17 -16.56
CA MET A 172 -4.46 -8.96 -17.54
C MET A 172 -5.44 -9.91 -16.85
N LYS A 173 -6.62 -10.11 -17.46
CA LYS A 173 -7.54 -11.18 -17.08
C LYS A 173 -6.83 -12.51 -17.35
N ASN A 174 -6.75 -13.35 -16.31
CA ASN A 174 -6.00 -14.60 -16.38
C ASN A 174 -6.58 -15.62 -15.40
N GLY A 175 -6.70 -16.88 -15.76
CA GLY A 175 -7.35 -17.91 -14.95
C GLY A 175 -8.87 -17.89 -15.08
N ASN A 176 -9.61 -18.27 -14.04
CA ASN A 176 -11.06 -18.35 -14.10
C ASN A 176 -11.72 -16.99 -13.93
N GLY A 177 -12.74 -16.71 -14.74
CA GLY A 177 -13.46 -15.44 -14.66
C GLY A 177 -14.80 -15.45 -15.39
N PHE A 178 -15.71 -14.70 -14.80
CA PHE A 178 -17.06 -14.46 -15.31
C PHE A 178 -17.10 -13.06 -15.93
N PHE A 179 -17.61 -12.98 -17.15
CA PHE A 179 -17.87 -11.71 -17.83
C PHE A 179 -19.36 -11.59 -18.09
N ASN A 180 -19.94 -10.45 -17.74
CA ASN A 180 -21.31 -10.05 -18.04
C ASN A 180 -21.26 -8.80 -18.91
N TRP A 181 -21.83 -8.83 -20.10
CA TRP A 181 -21.88 -7.68 -21.03
C TRP A 181 -22.95 -6.65 -20.67
N GLY A 182 -23.86 -6.96 -19.74
CA GLY A 182 -24.93 -6.05 -19.31
C GLY A 182 -26.20 -6.16 -20.16
N ASP A 183 -26.16 -6.85 -21.28
CA ASP A 183 -27.27 -7.10 -22.19
C ASP A 183 -27.94 -8.48 -21.98
N GLY A 184 -27.52 -9.21 -20.97
CA GLY A 184 -27.92 -10.60 -20.70
C GLY A 184 -26.91 -11.64 -21.20
N THR A 185 -25.98 -11.22 -22.05
CA THR A 185 -24.88 -12.10 -22.53
C THR A 185 -23.87 -12.30 -21.42
N THR A 186 -23.41 -13.53 -21.22
CA THR A 186 -22.39 -13.86 -20.22
C THR A 186 -21.39 -14.88 -20.74
N TYR A 187 -20.19 -14.87 -20.16
CA TYR A 187 -19.19 -15.91 -20.33
C TYR A 187 -18.62 -16.30 -18.96
N ASP A 188 -18.65 -17.57 -18.65
CA ASP A 188 -18.04 -18.16 -17.48
C ASP A 188 -16.99 -19.19 -17.92
N GLY A 189 -15.72 -18.92 -17.70
CA GLY A 189 -14.69 -19.79 -18.20
C GLY A 189 -13.28 -19.28 -17.97
N HIS A 190 -12.36 -19.87 -18.72
CA HIS A 190 -10.93 -19.60 -18.59
C HIS A 190 -10.50 -18.42 -19.45
N TRP A 191 -9.55 -17.63 -18.91
CA TRP A 191 -8.96 -16.45 -19.54
C TRP A 191 -7.45 -16.60 -19.56
N LEU A 192 -6.83 -16.15 -20.63
CA LEU A 192 -5.38 -16.03 -20.78
C LEU A 192 -5.09 -14.70 -21.47
N ASP A 193 -4.33 -13.83 -20.79
CA ASP A 193 -3.87 -12.55 -21.32
C ASP A 193 -5.00 -11.72 -21.97
N ASN A 194 -6.09 -11.52 -21.21
CA ASN A 194 -7.33 -10.83 -21.60
C ASN A 194 -8.22 -11.54 -22.61
N GLN A 195 -7.81 -12.68 -23.16
CA GLN A 195 -8.56 -13.45 -24.14
C GLN A 195 -9.27 -14.64 -23.47
N ARG A 196 -10.46 -14.99 -23.97
CA ARG A 196 -11.11 -16.24 -23.60
C ARG A 196 -10.27 -17.43 -24.06
N SER A 197 -10.06 -18.41 -23.20
CA SER A 197 -9.18 -19.54 -23.46
C SER A 197 -9.71 -20.82 -22.84
N GLY A 198 -9.35 -21.97 -23.39
CA GLY A 198 -9.74 -23.28 -22.84
C GLY A 198 -11.25 -23.47 -22.77
N LYS A 199 -11.73 -24.11 -21.68
CA LYS A 199 -13.13 -24.42 -21.49
C LYS A 199 -13.88 -23.23 -20.86
N GLY A 200 -15.11 -23.01 -21.31
CA GLY A 200 -16.03 -22.03 -20.73
C GLY A 200 -17.41 -22.15 -21.34
N THR A 201 -18.38 -21.60 -20.65
CA THR A 201 -19.79 -21.54 -21.08
C THR A 201 -20.09 -20.12 -21.52
N PHE A 202 -20.58 -19.96 -22.72
CA PHE A 202 -21.09 -18.72 -23.26
C PHE A 202 -22.63 -18.81 -23.28
N LYS A 203 -23.30 -17.83 -22.69
CA LYS A 203 -24.76 -17.73 -22.72
C LYS A 203 -25.13 -16.43 -23.43
N TYR A 204 -25.93 -16.54 -24.47
CA TYR A 204 -26.46 -15.39 -25.21
C TYR A 204 -27.67 -14.75 -24.50
N ALA A 205 -28.00 -13.51 -24.87
CA ALA A 205 -29.08 -12.74 -24.29
C ALA A 205 -30.48 -13.39 -24.52
N ASP A 206 -30.65 -14.15 -25.61
CA ASP A 206 -31.85 -14.91 -25.97
C ASP A 206 -31.96 -16.24 -25.22
N GLY A 207 -30.95 -16.62 -24.46
CA GLY A 207 -30.90 -17.83 -23.65
C GLY A 207 -30.20 -19.03 -24.28
N ASP A 208 -29.73 -18.90 -25.52
CA ASP A 208 -28.88 -19.91 -26.17
C ASP A 208 -27.54 -20.08 -25.45
N MET A 209 -26.99 -21.30 -25.48
CA MET A 209 -25.68 -21.64 -24.86
C MET A 209 -24.73 -22.33 -25.86
#